data_619999a439b1c5297ea865c6eedfa45d
#
_entry.id   619999a439b1c5297ea865c6eedfa45d
#
_cell.length_a   1.000
_cell.length_b   1.000
_cell.length_c   1.000
_cell.angle_alpha   90.00
_cell.angle_beta   90.00
_cell.angle_gamma   90.00
#
_symmetry.space_group_name_H-M   'P 1'
#
loop_
_entity.id
_entity.type
_entity.pdbx_description
1 polymer ?
#
loop_
_entity_poly.entity_id
_entity_poly.type
_entity_poly.pdbx_seq_one_letter_code
_entity_poly.pdbx_strand_id
1 'polypeptide(L)'
;IVNGSSSLNLMHDVVCNAYTHGIGGNKPWSQQGKVKFLCPAPGYDRHFTVTARYGIENIPVPMTPEGPDMDVVRRYVEEDPSVKGIWCVPMYANPTGITYSDEVVRAFAHLKPAAPDFRIFWDNAYCVHTFKGEGDRLLNIFDALEEAGAADLVYEFGSTAKVTFPSSGMAYMTASPADMAEVRAAFASMRVSPEKISQLAH
;
A
#
# COMPACT_ATOMS: atom_id res chain seq x y z
N ILE A 1 10.13 6.42 -6.29
CA ILE A 1 11.38 5.80 -5.76
C ILE A 1 11.49 4.40 -6.30
N VAL A 2 12.68 4.06 -6.80
CA VAL A 2 13.06 2.68 -7.17
C VAL A 2 14.13 2.22 -6.19
N ASN A 3 13.95 1.04 -5.57
CA ASN A 3 14.92 0.55 -4.61
C ASN A 3 14.73 -0.92 -4.25
N GLY A 4 15.82 -1.69 -4.32
CA GLY A 4 15.81 -3.13 -4.07
C GLY A 4 14.94 -3.91 -5.06
N SER A 5 14.63 -5.15 -4.73
CA SER A 5 13.87 -6.06 -5.59
C SER A 5 12.47 -6.39 -5.05
N SER A 6 12.17 -6.07 -3.79
CA SER A 6 10.93 -6.46 -3.13
C SER A 6 10.10 -5.26 -2.69
N SER A 7 8.86 -5.16 -3.20
CA SER A 7 7.87 -4.18 -2.74
C SER A 7 7.59 -4.31 -1.24
N LEU A 8 7.63 -5.53 -0.70
CA LEU A 8 7.45 -5.79 0.73
C LEU A 8 8.49 -5.06 1.60
N ASN A 9 9.75 -4.97 1.13
CA ASN A 9 10.79 -4.24 1.85
C ASN A 9 10.51 -2.74 1.88
N LEU A 10 10.05 -2.17 0.77
CA LEU A 10 9.64 -0.77 0.72
C LEU A 10 8.46 -0.49 1.66
N MET A 11 7.46 -1.37 1.65
CA MET A 11 6.31 -1.26 2.55
C MET A 11 6.74 -1.35 4.02
N HIS A 12 7.63 -2.30 4.35
CA HIS A 12 8.21 -2.40 5.70
C HIS A 12 8.92 -1.12 6.11
N ASP A 13 9.73 -0.53 5.23
CA ASP A 13 10.49 0.68 5.53
C ASP A 13 9.56 1.89 5.75
N VAL A 14 8.49 1.99 4.98
CA VAL A 14 7.46 3.02 5.17
C VAL A 14 6.73 2.85 6.50
N VAL A 15 6.34 1.62 6.86
CA VAL A 15 5.73 1.31 8.17
C VAL A 15 6.73 1.61 9.30
N CYS A 16 8.01 1.25 9.14
CA CYS A 16 9.05 1.55 10.09
C CYS A 16 9.19 3.07 10.33
N ASN A 17 9.24 3.84 9.24
CA ASN A 17 9.30 5.30 9.33
C ASN A 17 8.06 5.88 10.02
N ALA A 18 6.88 5.46 9.64
CA ALA A 18 5.63 5.90 10.27
C ALA A 18 5.60 5.57 11.77
N TYR A 19 6.06 4.38 12.14
CA TYR A 19 6.07 3.93 13.53
C TYR A 19 7.09 4.68 14.39
N THR A 20 8.25 5.05 13.83
CA THR A 20 9.36 5.66 14.57
C THR A 20 9.42 7.19 14.47
N HIS A 21 8.98 7.77 13.35
CA HIS A 21 9.10 9.20 13.06
C HIS A 21 7.75 9.88 12.75
N GLY A 22 6.70 9.11 12.40
CA GLY A 22 5.41 9.62 11.92
C GLY A 22 5.40 9.85 10.42
N ILE A 23 4.27 10.29 9.91
CA ILE A 23 4.05 10.70 8.50
C ILE A 23 3.12 11.91 8.46
N GLY A 24 3.25 12.74 7.42
CA GLY A 24 2.41 13.93 7.23
C GLY A 24 2.54 14.93 8.37
N GLY A 25 3.71 15.03 9.00
CA GLY A 25 3.95 15.92 10.16
C GLY A 25 3.28 15.47 11.47
N ASN A 26 2.69 14.27 11.49
CA ASN A 26 2.06 13.71 12.68
C ASN A 26 3.09 13.02 13.59
N LYS A 27 2.69 12.79 14.85
CA LYS A 27 3.53 12.04 15.81
C LYS A 27 3.80 10.62 15.32
N PRO A 28 4.95 10.02 15.71
CA PRO A 28 5.21 8.61 15.49
C PRO A 28 4.04 7.73 15.93
N TRP A 29 3.70 6.69 15.17
CA TRP A 29 2.64 5.76 15.55
C TRP A 29 2.93 5.08 16.91
N SER A 30 4.20 4.86 17.23
CA SER A 30 4.62 4.34 18.56
C SER A 30 4.21 5.23 19.74
N GLN A 31 3.90 6.51 19.49
CA GLN A 31 3.50 7.49 20.50
C GLN A 31 1.99 7.82 20.48
N GLN A 32 1.23 7.17 19.59
CA GLN A 32 -0.19 7.43 19.41
C GLN A 32 -1.10 6.43 20.16
N GLY A 33 -0.54 5.61 21.05
CA GLY A 33 -1.27 4.58 21.78
C GLY A 33 -1.54 3.35 20.89
N LYS A 34 -2.79 2.86 20.88
CA LYS A 34 -3.15 1.68 20.10
C LYS A 34 -3.29 2.05 18.63
N VAL A 35 -2.54 1.38 17.78
CA VAL A 35 -2.58 1.53 16.32
C VAL A 35 -3.20 0.29 15.70
N LYS A 36 -4.05 0.48 14.70
CA LYS A 36 -4.75 -0.57 13.96
C LYS A 36 -4.48 -0.46 12.48
N PHE A 37 -4.50 -1.61 11.83
CA PHE A 37 -4.36 -1.71 10.37
C PHE A 37 -5.41 -2.67 9.81
N LEU A 38 -6.09 -2.27 8.75
CA LEU A 38 -7.09 -3.10 8.10
C LEU A 38 -6.42 -4.11 7.19
N CYS A 39 -6.89 -5.35 7.26
CA CYS A 39 -6.33 -6.51 6.62
C CYS A 39 -7.41 -7.26 5.83
N PRO A 40 -7.65 -6.93 4.55
CA PRO A 40 -8.55 -7.70 3.71
C PRO A 40 -8.15 -9.19 3.70
N ALA A 41 -9.10 -10.05 4.08
CA ALA A 41 -8.87 -11.48 4.27
C ALA A 41 -9.97 -12.31 3.59
N PRO A 42 -9.60 -13.40 2.86
CA PRO A 42 -8.24 -13.92 2.66
C PRO A 42 -7.34 -12.93 1.91
N GLY A 43 -6.08 -12.80 2.34
CA GLY A 43 -5.13 -11.84 1.79
C GLY A 43 -3.68 -12.30 1.94
N TYR A 44 -2.73 -11.47 1.52
CA TYR A 44 -1.31 -11.81 1.57
C TYR A 44 -0.77 -11.66 3.01
N ASP A 45 -0.52 -12.78 3.67
CA ASP A 45 -0.15 -12.88 5.08
C ASP A 45 1.14 -12.14 5.45
N ARG A 46 2.07 -11.95 4.49
CA ARG A 46 3.32 -11.20 4.72
C ARG A 46 3.06 -9.73 5.04
N HIS A 47 2.05 -9.11 4.44
CA HIS A 47 1.61 -7.77 4.83
C HIS A 47 1.23 -7.72 6.30
N PHE A 48 0.44 -8.68 6.75
CA PHE A 48 -0.04 -8.74 8.14
C PHE A 48 1.11 -8.97 9.13
N THR A 49 2.14 -9.71 8.72
CA THR A 49 3.33 -9.92 9.57
C THR A 49 4.18 -8.65 9.70
N VAL A 50 4.19 -7.76 8.70
CA VAL A 50 4.87 -6.46 8.80
C VAL A 50 4.25 -5.64 9.93
N THR A 51 2.94 -5.44 9.92
CA THR A 51 2.25 -4.65 10.94
C THR A 51 2.30 -5.32 12.31
N ALA A 52 2.11 -6.64 12.39
CA ALA A 52 2.23 -7.41 13.64
C ALA A 52 3.61 -7.28 14.29
N ARG A 53 4.69 -7.15 13.50
CA ARG A 53 6.06 -6.97 14.01
C ARG A 53 6.21 -5.71 14.88
N TYR A 54 5.42 -4.69 14.62
CA TYR A 54 5.40 -3.43 15.37
C TYR A 54 4.31 -3.40 16.47
N GLY A 55 3.63 -4.52 16.75
CA GLY A 55 2.54 -4.58 17.71
C GLY A 55 1.28 -3.83 17.25
N ILE A 56 1.18 -3.54 15.96
CA ILE A 56 -0.01 -2.95 15.34
C ILE A 56 -1.10 -4.02 15.28
N GLU A 57 -2.31 -3.70 15.71
CA GLU A 57 -3.46 -4.60 15.67
C GLU A 57 -3.97 -4.76 14.24
N ASN A 58 -3.96 -5.99 13.74
CA ASN A 58 -4.52 -6.33 12.44
C ASN A 58 -6.02 -6.62 12.55
N ILE A 59 -6.83 -5.81 11.88
CA ILE A 59 -8.30 -5.95 11.84
C ILE A 59 -8.68 -6.62 10.52
N PRO A 60 -9.23 -7.84 10.54
CA PRO A 60 -9.65 -8.49 9.32
C PRO A 60 -10.86 -7.77 8.70
N VAL A 61 -10.80 -7.58 7.37
CA VAL A 61 -11.89 -7.05 6.56
C VAL A 61 -12.33 -8.14 5.58
N PRO A 62 -13.62 -8.48 5.50
CA PRO A 62 -14.10 -9.47 4.53
C PRO A 62 -13.80 -9.07 3.09
N MET A 63 -13.46 -10.06 2.27
CA MET A 63 -13.37 -9.88 0.80
C MET A 63 -14.69 -10.25 0.14
N THR A 64 -15.10 -9.44 -0.83
CA THR A 64 -16.19 -9.71 -1.78
C THR A 64 -15.61 -10.12 -3.13
N PRO A 65 -16.40 -10.56 -4.10
CA PRO A 65 -15.93 -10.82 -5.47
C PRO A 65 -15.34 -9.60 -6.17
N GLU A 66 -15.62 -8.39 -5.70
CA GLU A 66 -15.20 -7.11 -6.31
C GLU A 66 -14.06 -6.41 -5.56
N GLY A 67 -13.64 -6.96 -4.43
CA GLY A 67 -12.60 -6.37 -3.56
C GLY A 67 -12.99 -6.46 -2.08
N PRO A 68 -12.36 -5.70 -1.19
CA PRO A 68 -12.74 -5.67 0.22
C PRO A 68 -14.14 -5.07 0.41
N ASP A 69 -14.81 -5.50 1.47
CA ASP A 69 -16.10 -4.93 1.89
C ASP A 69 -15.91 -3.44 2.27
N MET A 70 -16.31 -2.55 1.37
CA MET A 70 -16.10 -1.12 1.51
C MET A 70 -16.98 -0.48 2.59
N ASP A 71 -18.07 -1.09 2.99
CA ASP A 71 -18.87 -0.58 4.12
C ASP A 71 -18.13 -0.82 5.45
N VAL A 72 -17.49 -1.98 5.58
CA VAL A 72 -16.63 -2.30 6.72
C VAL A 72 -15.39 -1.38 6.72
N VAL A 73 -14.74 -1.21 5.57
CA VAL A 73 -13.56 -0.31 5.43
C VAL A 73 -13.94 1.11 5.84
N ARG A 74 -15.01 1.66 5.26
CA ARG A 74 -15.45 3.04 5.53
C ARG A 74 -15.72 3.26 7.00
N ARG A 75 -16.49 2.38 7.64
CA ARG A 75 -16.80 2.50 9.06
C ARG A 75 -15.54 2.60 9.92
N TYR A 76 -14.56 1.71 9.71
CA TYR A 76 -13.32 1.75 10.49
C TYR A 76 -12.47 2.99 10.19
N VAL A 77 -12.33 3.34 8.92
CA VAL A 77 -11.45 4.45 8.50
C VAL A 77 -12.03 5.80 8.91
N GLU A 78 -13.34 5.99 8.80
CA GLU A 78 -13.98 7.28 9.06
C GLU A 78 -14.40 7.49 10.52
N GLU A 79 -14.52 6.40 11.33
CA GLU A 79 -14.97 6.51 12.72
C GLU A 79 -13.87 6.25 13.76
N ASP A 80 -12.77 5.58 13.38
CA ASP A 80 -11.71 5.18 14.32
C ASP A 80 -10.36 5.82 13.98
N PRO A 81 -9.92 6.87 14.71
CA PRO A 81 -8.64 7.55 14.45
C PRO A 81 -7.41 6.69 14.80
N SER A 82 -7.59 5.52 15.42
CA SER A 82 -6.51 4.57 15.65
C SER A 82 -6.18 3.72 14.41
N VAL A 83 -7.04 3.70 13.39
CA VAL A 83 -6.81 3.03 12.12
C VAL A 83 -5.87 3.89 11.26
N LYS A 84 -4.67 3.38 11.00
CA LYS A 84 -3.60 4.12 10.32
C LYS A 84 -3.33 3.64 8.90
N GLY A 85 -3.91 2.52 8.52
CA GLY A 85 -3.76 2.06 7.14
C GLY A 85 -4.55 0.80 6.82
N ILE A 86 -4.50 0.45 5.55
CA ILE A 86 -5.09 -0.75 4.98
C ILE A 86 -4.12 -1.36 3.97
N TRP A 87 -4.00 -2.69 4.00
CA TRP A 87 -3.28 -3.45 2.98
C TRP A 87 -4.19 -3.76 1.79
N CYS A 88 -3.76 -3.43 0.58
CA CYS A 88 -4.50 -3.73 -0.65
C CYS A 88 -3.62 -4.45 -1.66
N VAL A 89 -4.13 -5.53 -2.26
CA VAL A 89 -3.57 -6.16 -3.46
C VAL A 89 -4.65 -6.07 -4.53
N PRO A 90 -4.68 -4.98 -5.33
CA PRO A 90 -5.86 -4.61 -6.09
C PRO A 90 -6.08 -5.43 -7.37
N MET A 91 -5.05 -6.09 -7.87
CA MET A 91 -5.13 -6.88 -9.10
C MET A 91 -4.62 -8.30 -8.84
N TYR A 92 -5.43 -9.29 -9.24
CA TYR A 92 -5.13 -10.71 -9.05
C TYR A 92 -4.68 -11.05 -7.62
N ALA A 93 -5.46 -10.56 -6.64
CA ALA A 93 -5.14 -10.63 -5.21
C ALA A 93 -4.74 -12.04 -4.76
N ASN A 94 -3.65 -12.13 -4.01
CA ASN A 94 -3.21 -13.39 -3.42
C ASN A 94 -3.89 -13.60 -2.06
N PRO A 95 -4.62 -14.72 -1.82
CA PRO A 95 -4.72 -15.93 -2.66
C PRO A 95 -5.96 -15.98 -3.56
N THR A 96 -6.83 -14.99 -3.55
CA THR A 96 -8.19 -15.07 -4.12
C THR A 96 -8.24 -14.93 -5.65
N GLY A 97 -7.26 -14.27 -6.26
CA GLY A 97 -7.27 -13.94 -7.69
C GLY A 97 -8.21 -12.78 -8.07
N ILE A 98 -8.82 -12.12 -7.08
CA ILE A 98 -9.77 -11.02 -7.31
C ILE A 98 -9.03 -9.80 -7.83
N THR A 99 -9.61 -9.13 -8.84
CA THR A 99 -9.25 -7.76 -9.25
C THR A 99 -10.34 -6.81 -8.76
N TYR A 100 -9.94 -5.70 -8.14
CA TYR A 100 -10.89 -4.73 -7.59
C TYR A 100 -11.69 -4.08 -8.71
N SER A 101 -13.00 -3.94 -8.51
CA SER A 101 -13.87 -3.24 -9.44
C SER A 101 -13.59 -1.72 -9.44
N ASP A 102 -14.02 -1.04 -10.51
CA ASP A 102 -13.91 0.42 -10.60
C ASP A 102 -14.65 1.10 -9.44
N GLU A 103 -15.79 0.55 -9.00
CA GLU A 103 -16.56 1.04 -7.86
C GLU A 103 -15.79 0.95 -6.56
N VAL A 104 -15.09 -0.16 -6.32
CA VAL A 104 -14.24 -0.33 -5.13
C VAL A 104 -13.07 0.65 -5.16
N VAL A 105 -12.40 0.81 -6.31
CA VAL A 105 -11.29 1.77 -6.45
C VAL A 105 -11.77 3.21 -6.19
N ARG A 106 -12.91 3.60 -6.77
CA ARG A 106 -13.50 4.94 -6.50
C ARG A 106 -13.92 5.10 -5.04
N ALA A 107 -14.46 4.04 -4.42
CA ALA A 107 -14.83 4.08 -3.01
C ALA A 107 -13.60 4.33 -2.11
N PHE A 108 -12.44 3.76 -2.43
CA PHE A 108 -11.18 4.07 -1.74
C PHE A 108 -10.79 5.55 -1.88
N ALA A 109 -10.93 6.13 -3.07
CA ALA A 109 -10.60 7.53 -3.33
C ALA A 109 -11.51 8.51 -2.58
N HIS A 110 -12.73 8.09 -2.22
CA HIS A 110 -13.70 8.92 -1.50
C HIS A 110 -13.69 8.73 0.03
N LEU A 111 -12.79 7.91 0.58
CA LEU A 111 -12.65 7.76 2.02
C LEU A 111 -12.28 9.09 2.69
N LYS A 112 -12.84 9.32 3.87
CA LYS A 112 -12.57 10.50 4.72
C LYS A 112 -11.98 10.04 6.04
N PRO A 113 -10.68 9.74 6.09
CA PRO A 113 -10.09 9.15 7.29
C PRO A 113 -10.22 10.06 8.51
N ALA A 114 -10.62 9.48 9.65
CA ALA A 114 -10.59 10.13 10.95
C ALA A 114 -9.14 10.40 11.41
N ALA A 115 -8.18 9.59 10.93
CA ALA A 115 -6.76 9.77 11.20
C ALA A 115 -6.09 10.55 10.05
N PRO A 116 -5.45 11.72 10.30
CA PRO A 116 -4.79 12.52 9.25
C PRO A 116 -3.56 11.81 8.65
N ASP A 117 -3.01 10.85 9.37
CA ASP A 117 -1.87 10.01 8.99
C ASP A 117 -2.27 8.61 8.48
N PHE A 118 -3.54 8.41 8.11
CA PHE A 118 -3.99 7.20 7.45
C PHE A 118 -3.46 7.12 6.02
N ARG A 119 -3.01 5.91 5.59
CA ARG A 119 -2.61 5.64 4.20
C ARG A 119 -3.09 4.28 3.73
N ILE A 120 -3.44 4.22 2.45
CA ILE A 120 -3.73 3.00 1.71
C ILE A 120 -2.41 2.46 1.16
N PHE A 121 -2.03 1.24 1.54
CA PHE A 121 -0.86 0.55 1.01
C PHE A 121 -1.31 -0.31 -0.18
N TRP A 122 -1.10 0.21 -1.38
CA TRP A 122 -1.59 -0.34 -2.65
C TRP A 122 -0.50 -1.16 -3.32
N ASP A 123 -0.42 -2.46 -3.00
CA ASP A 123 0.58 -3.38 -3.55
C ASP A 123 0.13 -3.92 -4.91
N ASN A 124 0.48 -3.21 -5.98
CA ASN A 124 0.15 -3.55 -7.36
C ASN A 124 1.17 -4.55 -7.95
N ALA A 125 1.42 -5.64 -7.21
CA ALA A 125 2.44 -6.63 -7.52
C ALA A 125 2.16 -7.45 -8.78
N TYR A 126 0.91 -7.48 -9.25
CA TYR A 126 0.46 -8.34 -10.36
C TYR A 126 -0.05 -7.56 -11.58
N CYS A 127 0.23 -6.28 -11.69
CA CYS A 127 -0.29 -5.37 -12.72
C CYS A 127 -0.03 -5.79 -14.17
N VAL A 128 0.92 -6.70 -14.41
CA VAL A 128 1.28 -7.21 -15.76
C VAL A 128 1.15 -8.73 -15.87
N HIS A 129 0.45 -9.38 -14.92
CA HIS A 129 0.34 -10.85 -14.88
C HIS A 129 -0.90 -11.34 -15.64
N THR A 130 -0.92 -11.11 -16.95
CA THR A 130 -1.97 -11.62 -17.83
C THR A 130 -1.50 -12.93 -18.45
N PHE A 131 -2.17 -14.04 -18.15
CA PHE A 131 -1.81 -15.37 -18.67
C PHE A 131 -2.67 -15.80 -19.88
N LYS A 132 -3.84 -15.20 -20.07
CA LYS A 132 -4.76 -15.55 -21.15
C LYS A 132 -5.66 -14.37 -21.51
N GLY A 133 -5.83 -14.12 -22.80
CA GLY A 133 -6.67 -13.04 -23.30
C GLY A 133 -6.08 -11.65 -22.99
N GLU A 134 -6.95 -10.66 -22.87
CA GLU A 134 -6.55 -9.27 -22.57
C GLU A 134 -6.28 -9.04 -21.07
N GLY A 135 -6.65 -9.99 -20.21
CA GLY A 135 -6.55 -9.85 -18.76
C GLY A 135 -7.59 -8.91 -18.16
N ASP A 136 -7.56 -8.78 -16.84
CA ASP A 136 -8.42 -7.84 -16.14
C ASP A 136 -7.88 -6.42 -16.31
N ARG A 137 -8.76 -5.45 -16.18
CA ARG A 137 -8.42 -4.03 -16.14
C ARG A 137 -8.65 -3.52 -14.73
N LEU A 138 -7.63 -2.84 -14.18
CA LEU A 138 -7.73 -2.13 -12.93
C LEU A 138 -7.80 -0.62 -13.22
N LEU A 139 -8.77 0.08 -12.61
CA LEU A 139 -8.81 1.54 -12.64
C LEU A 139 -7.58 2.11 -11.93
N ASN A 140 -6.96 3.12 -12.52
CA ASN A 140 -5.83 3.79 -11.87
C ASN A 140 -6.31 4.54 -10.62
N ILE A 141 -5.78 4.18 -9.46
CA ILE A 141 -6.16 4.78 -8.19
C ILE A 141 -5.84 6.28 -8.12
N PHE A 142 -4.76 6.73 -8.77
CA PHE A 142 -4.39 8.15 -8.78
C PHE A 142 -5.35 8.99 -9.61
N ASP A 143 -5.89 8.45 -10.72
CA ASP A 143 -6.92 9.14 -11.51
C ASP A 143 -8.21 9.30 -10.66
N ALA A 144 -8.58 8.24 -9.93
CA ALA A 144 -9.74 8.29 -9.02
C ALA A 144 -9.53 9.26 -7.85
N LEU A 145 -8.30 9.35 -7.31
CA LEU A 145 -7.96 10.31 -6.25
C LEU A 145 -8.01 11.75 -6.76
N GLU A 146 -7.51 12.00 -7.98
CA GLU A 146 -7.59 13.33 -8.61
C GLU A 146 -9.04 13.76 -8.81
N GLU A 147 -9.89 12.88 -9.33
CA GLU A 147 -11.34 13.10 -9.46
C GLU A 147 -12.01 13.43 -8.11
N ALA A 148 -11.57 12.77 -7.02
CA ALA A 148 -12.12 12.94 -5.67
C ALA A 148 -11.49 14.12 -4.91
N GLY A 149 -10.41 14.72 -5.39
CA GLY A 149 -9.66 15.77 -4.70
C GLY A 149 -8.91 15.28 -3.45
N ALA A 150 -8.50 13.99 -3.43
CA ALA A 150 -7.93 13.29 -2.26
C ALA A 150 -6.50 12.83 -2.52
N ALA A 151 -5.54 13.77 -2.64
CA ALA A 151 -4.19 13.50 -3.11
C ALA A 151 -3.32 12.60 -2.19
N ASP A 152 -3.40 12.77 -0.87
CA ASP A 152 -2.42 12.20 0.08
C ASP A 152 -2.95 10.94 0.79
N LEU A 153 -3.61 10.04 0.07
CA LEU A 153 -4.18 8.83 0.67
C LEU A 153 -3.42 7.53 0.35
N VAL A 154 -2.68 7.50 -0.76
CA VAL A 154 -2.17 6.24 -1.31
C VAL A 154 -0.65 6.22 -1.39
N TYR A 155 -0.08 5.14 -0.89
CA TYR A 155 1.25 4.64 -1.23
C TYR A 155 1.10 3.45 -2.17
N GLU A 156 1.45 3.60 -3.43
CA GLU A 156 1.47 2.50 -4.39
C GLU A 156 2.84 1.87 -4.45
N PHE A 157 2.85 0.54 -4.48
CA PHE A 157 4.05 -0.29 -4.55
C PHE A 157 3.94 -1.28 -5.69
N GLY A 158 5.08 -1.66 -6.24
CA GLY A 158 5.17 -2.74 -7.20
C GLY A 158 6.59 -3.27 -7.32
N SER A 159 6.73 -4.36 -8.06
CA SER A 159 8.02 -5.01 -8.27
C SER A 159 8.02 -5.83 -9.54
N THR A 160 9.15 -5.86 -10.23
CA THR A 160 9.39 -6.75 -11.37
C THR A 160 9.85 -8.16 -10.96
N ALA A 161 10.06 -8.41 -9.68
CA ALA A 161 10.62 -9.68 -9.17
C ALA A 161 9.76 -10.91 -9.50
N LYS A 162 8.46 -10.74 -9.76
CA LYS A 162 7.55 -11.82 -10.19
C LYS A 162 7.43 -11.93 -11.71
N VAL A 163 8.01 -11.01 -12.47
CA VAL A 163 7.94 -10.93 -13.94
C VAL A 163 9.24 -11.36 -14.57
N THR A 164 10.37 -10.94 -14.00
CA THR A 164 11.71 -11.17 -14.52
C THR A 164 12.42 -12.26 -13.71
N PHE A 165 13.38 -11.89 -12.87
CA PHE A 165 14.15 -12.83 -12.06
C PHE A 165 13.85 -12.62 -10.57
N PRO A 166 13.49 -13.68 -9.84
CA PRO A 166 13.39 -13.61 -8.39
C PRO A 166 14.68 -13.06 -7.78
N SER A 167 14.54 -12.15 -6.80
CA SER A 167 15.64 -11.49 -6.10
C SER A 167 16.53 -10.55 -6.94
N SER A 168 16.33 -10.46 -8.24
CA SER A 168 17.06 -9.54 -9.13
C SER A 168 16.17 -8.51 -9.80
N GLY A 169 14.89 -8.44 -9.42
CA GLY A 169 13.95 -7.44 -9.92
C GLY A 169 14.18 -6.05 -9.35
N MET A 170 13.36 -5.12 -9.79
CA MET A 170 13.27 -3.76 -9.23
C MET A 170 11.96 -3.60 -8.48
N ALA A 171 12.01 -3.04 -7.28
CA ALA A 171 10.83 -2.58 -6.58
C ALA A 171 10.70 -1.07 -6.68
N TYR A 172 9.47 -0.59 -6.74
CA TYR A 172 9.18 0.83 -6.78
C TYR A 172 8.05 1.20 -5.83
N MET A 173 8.02 2.46 -5.45
CA MET A 173 6.86 3.08 -4.85
C MET A 173 6.61 4.47 -5.43
N THR A 174 5.35 4.85 -5.45
CA THR A 174 4.89 6.18 -5.79
C THR A 174 3.76 6.62 -4.84
N ALA A 175 3.58 7.92 -4.72
CA ALA A 175 2.56 8.55 -3.91
C ALA A 175 2.36 9.99 -4.40
N SER A 176 1.59 10.81 -3.69
CA SER A 176 1.51 12.24 -3.94
C SER A 176 2.89 12.91 -3.87
N PRO A 177 3.10 14.07 -4.50
CA PRO A 177 4.35 14.81 -4.40
C PRO A 177 4.77 15.13 -2.96
N ALA A 178 3.80 15.45 -2.08
CA ALA A 178 4.06 15.75 -0.68
C ALA A 178 4.56 14.52 0.08
N ASP A 179 3.83 13.41 0.00
CA ASP A 179 4.22 12.14 0.61
C ASP A 179 5.57 11.65 0.05
N MET A 180 5.80 11.79 -1.27
CA MET A 180 7.07 11.39 -1.88
C MET A 180 8.26 12.23 -1.43
N ALA A 181 8.07 13.51 -1.13
CA ALA A 181 9.12 14.36 -0.57
C ALA A 181 9.54 13.87 0.81
N GLU A 182 8.57 13.56 1.67
CA GLU A 182 8.81 13.02 3.01
C GLU A 182 9.50 11.64 2.97
N VAL A 183 8.98 10.71 2.15
CA VAL A 183 9.56 9.37 2.01
C VAL A 183 10.99 9.42 1.46
N ARG A 184 11.28 10.32 0.52
CA ARG A 184 12.65 10.51 0.01
C ARG A 184 13.60 11.00 1.10
N ALA A 185 13.16 11.94 1.93
CA ALA A 185 13.96 12.44 3.05
C ALA A 185 14.26 11.32 4.06
N ALA A 186 13.24 10.52 4.41
CA ALA A 186 13.40 9.37 5.29
C ALA A 186 14.37 8.33 4.69
N PHE A 187 14.19 7.98 3.43
CA PHE A 187 15.03 6.97 2.76
C PHE A 187 16.46 7.43 2.54
N ALA A 188 16.72 8.73 2.41
CA ALA A 188 18.08 9.28 2.34
C ALA A 188 18.91 9.00 3.61
N SER A 189 18.26 8.87 4.77
CA SER A 189 18.92 8.46 6.01
C SER A 189 19.16 6.95 6.11
N MET A 190 18.40 6.15 5.36
CA MET A 190 18.49 4.68 5.39
C MET A 190 19.43 4.11 4.33
N ARG A 191 19.60 4.83 3.20
CA ARG A 191 20.30 4.34 2.00
C ARG A 191 21.08 5.45 1.31
N VAL A 192 22.28 5.12 0.85
CA VAL A 192 23.10 6.06 0.06
C VAL A 192 22.63 6.10 -1.39
N SER A 193 22.42 4.93 -2.01
CA SER A 193 21.92 4.81 -3.38
C SER A 193 21.24 3.46 -3.61
N PRO A 194 20.26 3.40 -4.52
CA PRO A 194 19.71 2.12 -4.94
C PRO A 194 20.72 1.32 -5.76
N GLU A 195 20.54 0.01 -5.77
CA GLU A 195 21.32 -0.92 -6.59
C GLU A 195 21.08 -0.58 -8.08
N LYS A 196 22.16 -0.36 -8.85
CA LYS A 196 22.08 0.14 -10.23
C LYS A 196 22.26 -0.94 -11.29
N ILE A 197 22.86 -2.06 -10.95
CA ILE A 197 23.10 -3.16 -11.91
C ILE A 197 21.77 -3.76 -12.34
N SER A 198 20.91 -4.09 -11.39
CA SER A 198 19.56 -4.59 -11.68
C SER A 198 18.72 -3.56 -12.45
N GLN A 199 18.87 -2.26 -12.14
CA GLN A 199 18.18 -1.21 -12.88
C GLN A 199 18.64 -1.09 -14.34
N LEU A 200 19.89 -1.35 -14.62
CA LEU A 200 20.44 -1.35 -15.99
C LEU A 200 20.07 -2.62 -16.77
N ALA A 201 19.83 -3.72 -16.06
CA ALA A 201 19.45 -5.00 -16.67
C ALA A 201 17.94 -5.08 -17.00
N HIS A 202 17.12 -4.18 -16.45
CA HIS A 202 15.67 -4.08 -16.67
C HIS A 202 15.32 -2.94 -17.63
#